data_e2e03e417a53f382ea469a6e0c4b9051
#
_entry.id   e2e03e417a53f382ea469a6e0c4b9051
#
_cell.length_a   1.000
_cell.length_b   1.000
_cell.length_c   1.000
_cell.angle_alpha   90.00
_cell.angle_beta   90.00
_cell.angle_gamma   90.00
#
_symmetry.space_group_name_H-M   'P 1'
#
loop_
_entity.id
_entity.type
_entity.pdbx_description
1 polymer ?
#
loop_
_entity_poly.entity_id
_entity_poly.type
_entity_poly.pdbx_seq_one_letter_code
_entity_poly.pdbx_strand_id
1 'polypeptide(L)'
;MVFFRVTNSINIKITDGTILKYDRFKAPVGLENETIYITTYDDFKDLQDIFSKVDKNRYLAKILNEKSVKTNPNFPTEIGISFENEYKIKEEFKDNIFFDIKPSSLLYSLNSFHKPIVKVALIGSLGSTISDMISSMAALRIFYEELKNIYSKVELDIFIKASNNSYYKRDKSIYETQKYINGVYPLAINSKTICKYDYFVDNSVDISKMLDINIVDAWLYKFGIDYKKIPSSKKYSELNCEHFELSKGLSQKIIDAKKRGKLLLFHPYSATINKSIPQNFAIEILKGLIDKLDDYVIITTLLIDPKIKSDNYIDLSTYSKTIEDFIYIVSSMDKIITAYTSALHIADAFMIPTLCIATFKDYEESLKYYNYTKTIYVKDSSKNLSKFIYENDSLTINKFEEWKKLKIEDIIKTLEIF
;
A
#
# COMPACT_ATOMS: atom_id res chain seq x y z
N MET A 1 -0.85 19.85 -1.12
CA MET A 1 -1.69 19.93 0.10
C MET A 1 -2.78 20.99 -0.06
N VAL A 2 -3.86 20.91 0.75
CA VAL A 2 -4.94 21.90 0.81
C VAL A 2 -5.08 22.41 2.25
N PHE A 3 -5.11 23.72 2.40
CA PHE A 3 -5.38 24.40 3.66
C PHE A 3 -6.80 24.93 3.64
N PHE A 4 -7.60 24.60 4.64
CA PHE A 4 -9.01 24.99 4.64
C PHE A 4 -9.56 25.29 6.03
N ARG A 5 -10.73 25.91 6.06
CA ARG A 5 -11.53 26.16 7.25
C ARG A 5 -12.99 25.83 6.97
N VAL A 6 -13.74 25.49 8.00
CA VAL A 6 -15.18 25.24 7.88
C VAL A 6 -16.01 26.41 8.43
N THR A 7 -17.16 26.66 7.84
CA THR A 7 -18.06 27.76 8.24
C THR A 7 -18.93 27.38 9.43
N ASN A 8 -19.22 26.11 9.62
CA ASN A 8 -19.94 25.56 10.77
C ASN A 8 -19.24 24.28 11.26
N SER A 9 -19.36 24.02 12.57
CA SER A 9 -18.78 22.81 13.17
C SER A 9 -19.52 21.56 12.70
N ILE A 10 -18.77 20.49 12.41
CA ILE A 10 -19.29 19.20 12.00
C ILE A 10 -18.45 18.06 12.59
N ASN A 11 -19.12 16.96 12.92
CA ASN A 11 -18.50 15.73 13.38
C ASN A 11 -18.73 14.63 12.34
N ILE A 12 -17.66 13.95 11.95
CA ILE A 12 -17.68 12.83 10.98
C ILE A 12 -17.20 11.58 11.71
N LYS A 13 -18.05 10.55 11.78
CA LYS A 13 -17.63 9.23 12.28
C LYS A 13 -17.00 8.44 11.15
N ILE A 14 -15.79 7.94 11.35
CA ILE A 14 -15.06 7.12 10.40
C ILE A 14 -15.10 5.63 10.76
N THR A 15 -14.53 4.77 9.92
CA THR A 15 -14.73 3.31 9.95
C THR A 15 -14.16 2.60 11.18
N ASP A 16 -13.14 3.15 11.83
CA ASP A 16 -12.61 2.62 13.10
C ASP A 16 -13.39 3.08 14.34
N GLY A 17 -14.45 3.89 14.13
CA GLY A 17 -15.27 4.45 15.19
C GLY A 17 -14.80 5.82 15.71
N THR A 18 -13.64 6.30 15.28
CA THR A 18 -13.13 7.64 15.62
C THR A 18 -14.08 8.73 15.10
N ILE A 19 -14.22 9.81 15.87
CA ILE A 19 -14.99 10.97 15.49
C ILE A 19 -14.03 12.11 15.13
N LEU A 20 -14.01 12.45 13.84
CA LEU A 20 -13.30 13.64 13.35
C LEU A 20 -14.14 14.88 13.66
N LYS A 21 -13.55 15.83 14.37
CA LYS A 21 -14.21 17.08 14.75
C LYS A 21 -13.63 18.24 13.94
N TYR A 22 -14.49 18.90 13.18
CA TYR A 22 -14.15 20.11 12.45
C TYR A 22 -14.90 21.27 13.09
N ASP A 23 -14.20 22.15 13.78
CA ASP A 23 -14.78 23.28 14.47
C ASP A 23 -14.91 24.49 13.56
N ARG A 24 -16.01 25.25 13.75
CA ARG A 24 -16.23 26.50 13.05
C ARG A 24 -15.04 27.42 13.24
N PHE A 25 -14.63 28.02 12.13
CA PHE A 25 -13.58 29.02 12.14
C PHE A 25 -13.86 30.17 13.10
N LYS A 26 -12.91 30.51 13.95
CA LYS A 26 -12.93 31.62 14.90
C LYS A 26 -11.82 32.62 14.57
N ALA A 27 -12.16 33.89 14.41
CA ALA A 27 -11.19 34.98 14.31
C ALA A 27 -10.76 35.45 15.72
N PRO A 28 -9.53 36.04 15.90
CA PRO A 28 -8.50 36.30 14.93
C PRO A 28 -7.74 35.03 14.55
N VAL A 29 -7.15 35.03 13.37
CA VAL A 29 -6.41 33.90 12.82
C VAL A 29 -4.98 33.99 13.27
N GLY A 30 -4.65 33.32 14.36
CA GLY A 30 -3.28 32.90 14.60
C GLY A 30 -3.10 31.54 13.94
N LEU A 31 -1.88 31.16 13.57
CA LEU A 31 -1.58 29.86 13.00
C LEU A 31 -1.65 28.70 13.99
N GLU A 32 -1.73 29.03 15.25
CA GLU A 32 -2.10 28.14 16.34
C GLU A 32 -3.63 27.93 16.42
N ASN A 33 -4.38 28.46 15.44
CA ASN A 33 -5.82 28.33 15.44
C ASN A 33 -6.22 26.91 15.07
N GLU A 34 -6.76 26.17 16.03
CA GLU A 34 -7.27 24.80 15.88
C GLU A 34 -8.36 24.64 14.82
N THR A 35 -8.84 25.75 14.25
CA THR A 35 -9.89 25.77 13.23
C THR A 35 -9.36 25.92 11.80
N ILE A 36 -8.05 25.82 11.58
CA ILE A 36 -7.43 25.68 10.27
C ILE A 36 -6.99 24.23 10.13
N TYR A 37 -7.37 23.61 9.02
CA TYR A 37 -7.12 22.20 8.72
C TYR A 37 -6.27 22.05 7.47
N ILE A 38 -5.46 21.00 7.46
CA ILE A 38 -4.51 20.67 6.41
C ILE A 38 -4.79 19.25 5.96
N THR A 39 -4.93 19.04 4.65
CA THR A 39 -5.18 17.73 4.09
C THR A 39 -4.63 17.58 2.66
N THR A 40 -4.75 16.39 2.09
CA THR A 40 -4.49 16.15 0.66
C THR A 40 -5.66 16.64 -0.18
N TYR A 41 -5.41 16.86 -1.49
CA TYR A 41 -6.45 17.29 -2.40
C TYR A 41 -7.60 16.28 -2.53
N ASP A 42 -7.29 15.00 -2.55
CA ASP A 42 -8.29 13.93 -2.66
C ASP A 42 -9.16 13.82 -1.40
N ASP A 43 -8.56 13.94 -0.21
CA ASP A 43 -9.34 13.94 1.03
C ASP A 43 -10.21 15.19 1.13
N PHE A 44 -9.71 16.35 0.65
CA PHE A 44 -10.49 17.59 0.62
C PHE A 44 -11.72 17.49 -0.27
N LYS A 45 -11.60 16.85 -1.45
CA LYS A 45 -12.78 16.59 -2.31
C LYS A 45 -13.84 15.76 -1.59
N ASP A 46 -13.43 14.69 -0.93
CA ASP A 46 -14.36 13.82 -0.20
C ASP A 46 -15.02 14.57 0.96
N LEU A 47 -14.27 15.41 1.67
CA LEU A 47 -14.83 16.28 2.71
C LEU A 47 -15.85 17.27 2.15
N GLN A 48 -15.57 17.89 1.01
CA GLN A 48 -16.54 18.77 0.34
C GLN A 48 -17.83 18.04 -0.05
N ASP A 49 -17.71 16.82 -0.55
CA ASP A 49 -18.86 15.96 -0.89
C ASP A 49 -19.68 15.62 0.35
N ILE A 50 -19.03 15.28 1.47
CA ILE A 50 -19.72 15.03 2.74
C ILE A 50 -20.44 16.30 3.20
N PHE A 51 -19.77 17.43 3.23
CA PHE A 51 -20.35 18.70 3.69
C PHE A 51 -21.54 19.11 2.81
N SER A 52 -21.45 18.92 1.50
CA SER A 52 -22.54 19.23 0.57
C SER A 52 -23.76 18.32 0.75
N LYS A 53 -23.57 17.06 1.11
CA LYS A 53 -24.67 16.11 1.37
C LYS A 53 -25.41 16.40 2.68
N VAL A 54 -24.72 16.95 3.68
CA VAL A 54 -25.35 17.31 4.96
C VAL A 54 -26.18 18.57 4.83
N ASP A 55 -25.61 19.67 4.36
CA ASP A 55 -26.30 20.94 4.03
C ASP A 55 -25.39 21.83 3.20
N LYS A 56 -25.68 21.92 1.90
CA LYS A 56 -24.87 22.64 0.92
C LYS A 56 -24.70 24.14 1.23
N ASN A 57 -25.68 24.75 1.91
CA ASN A 57 -25.64 26.18 2.26
C ASN A 57 -24.99 26.43 3.60
N ARG A 58 -24.93 25.44 4.48
CA ARG A 58 -24.53 25.56 5.87
C ARG A 58 -23.09 25.19 6.13
N TYR A 59 -22.58 24.18 5.39
CA TYR A 59 -21.23 23.64 5.59
C TYR A 59 -20.39 23.90 4.35
N LEU A 60 -19.56 24.95 4.39
CA LEU A 60 -18.62 25.28 3.32
C LEU A 60 -17.20 25.19 3.86
N ALA A 61 -16.39 24.39 3.22
CA ALA A 61 -14.95 24.43 3.40
C ALA A 61 -14.38 25.54 2.49
N LYS A 62 -13.68 26.51 3.08
CA LYS A 62 -13.00 27.57 2.34
C LYS A 62 -11.52 27.30 2.28
N ILE A 63 -10.97 27.21 1.06
CA ILE A 63 -9.53 27.08 0.83
C ILE A 63 -8.83 28.37 1.26
N LEU A 64 -7.70 28.23 1.92
CA LEU A 64 -6.82 29.31 2.35
C LEU A 64 -5.59 29.37 1.45
N ASN A 65 -4.98 30.54 1.35
CA ASN A 65 -3.71 30.69 0.64
C ASN A 65 -2.60 29.96 1.42
N GLU A 66 -1.98 28.99 0.78
CA GLU A 66 -0.90 28.18 1.35
C GLU A 66 0.27 29.02 1.87
N LYS A 67 0.69 30.05 1.09
CA LYS A 67 1.79 30.94 1.49
C LYS A 67 1.49 31.66 2.80
N SER A 68 0.25 32.11 3.02
CA SER A 68 -0.12 32.80 4.26
C SER A 68 -0.12 31.89 5.48
N VAL A 69 -0.37 30.60 5.29
CA VAL A 69 -0.33 29.60 6.38
C VAL A 69 1.11 29.19 6.69
N LYS A 70 1.92 28.95 5.67
CA LYS A 70 3.33 28.52 5.81
C LYS A 70 4.28 29.63 6.32
N THR A 71 3.85 30.89 6.38
CA THR A 71 4.66 32.01 6.93
C THR A 71 4.81 31.99 8.46
N ASN A 72 4.08 31.12 9.16
CA ASN A 72 4.26 30.95 10.60
C ASN A 72 5.62 30.35 10.92
N PRO A 73 6.39 30.95 11.81
CA PRO A 73 7.68 30.42 12.23
C PRO A 73 7.63 29.02 12.89
N ASN A 74 6.46 28.64 13.42
CA ASN A 74 6.23 27.31 14.02
C ASN A 74 5.70 26.28 13.01
N PHE A 75 5.44 26.64 11.75
CA PHE A 75 5.02 25.67 10.74
C PHE A 75 6.23 24.79 10.36
N PRO A 76 6.06 23.45 10.31
CA PRO A 76 7.18 22.54 10.05
C PRO A 76 7.77 22.77 8.65
N THR A 77 9.05 22.48 8.50
CA THR A 77 9.74 22.55 7.21
C THR A 77 9.40 21.33 6.36
N GLU A 78 9.08 21.56 5.09
CA GLU A 78 8.91 20.49 4.12
C GLU A 78 10.26 19.88 3.78
N ILE A 79 10.35 18.54 3.81
CA ILE A 79 11.53 17.77 3.42
C ILE A 79 11.20 16.78 2.31
N GLY A 80 12.23 16.34 1.59
CA GLY A 80 12.08 15.54 0.38
C GLY A 80 11.84 16.41 -0.85
N ILE A 81 11.32 15.80 -1.91
CA ILE A 81 11.00 16.50 -3.16
C ILE A 81 9.62 17.10 -3.06
N SER A 82 9.53 18.43 -3.15
CA SER A 82 8.25 19.13 -3.19
C SER A 82 7.69 19.13 -4.60
N PHE A 83 6.41 18.80 -4.74
CA PHE A 83 5.67 18.91 -6.00
C PHE A 83 4.60 19.97 -5.84
N GLU A 84 4.85 21.13 -6.37
CA GLU A 84 3.93 22.28 -6.23
C GLU A 84 2.60 22.10 -6.96
N ASN A 85 2.58 21.18 -7.98
CA ASN A 85 1.41 21.08 -8.84
C ASN A 85 1.35 19.73 -9.57
N GLU A 86 0.29 18.95 -9.35
CA GLU A 86 0.07 17.65 -9.99
C GLU A 86 0.07 17.71 -11.53
N TYR A 87 -0.38 18.83 -12.11
CA TYR A 87 -0.39 19.02 -13.56
C TYR A 87 1.01 19.23 -14.15
N LYS A 88 1.86 20.00 -13.50
CA LYS A 88 3.26 20.19 -13.93
C LYS A 88 4.03 18.88 -13.90
N ILE A 89 3.81 18.06 -12.89
CA ILE A 89 4.43 16.75 -12.76
C ILE A 89 4.08 15.87 -13.97
N LYS A 90 2.79 15.80 -14.34
CA LYS A 90 2.35 14.98 -15.48
C LYS A 90 2.94 15.43 -16.81
N GLU A 91 3.20 16.72 -17.01
CA GLU A 91 3.81 17.25 -18.24
C GLU A 91 5.34 17.12 -18.25
N GLU A 92 6.00 17.42 -17.14
CA GLU A 92 7.45 17.34 -17.02
C GLU A 92 7.97 15.90 -17.05
N PHE A 93 7.18 14.94 -16.57
CA PHE A 93 7.56 13.52 -16.51
C PHE A 93 7.17 12.70 -17.76
N LYS A 94 6.45 13.28 -18.73
CA LYS A 94 6.07 12.55 -19.94
C LYS A 94 7.24 12.26 -20.88
N ASP A 95 8.26 13.12 -20.93
CA ASP A 95 9.26 13.07 -21.98
C ASP A 95 10.71 12.83 -21.52
N ASN A 96 11.03 12.99 -20.22
CA ASN A 96 12.39 12.74 -19.74
C ASN A 96 12.42 12.45 -18.27
N ILE A 97 12.59 11.21 -17.94
CA ILE A 97 12.80 10.74 -16.58
C ILE A 97 14.28 10.94 -16.20
N PHE A 98 14.72 12.17 -16.14
CA PHE A 98 16.03 12.49 -15.56
C PHE A 98 15.83 12.86 -14.07
N PHE A 99 15.67 11.83 -13.27
CA PHE A 99 15.76 12.00 -11.85
C PHE A 99 17.23 12.05 -11.44
N ASP A 100 17.82 13.18 -11.69
CA ASP A 100 19.09 13.52 -11.09
C ASP A 100 18.83 14.02 -9.67
N ILE A 101 18.50 13.07 -8.78
CA ILE A 101 18.43 13.39 -7.36
C ILE A 101 19.82 13.86 -6.98
N LYS A 102 19.90 15.11 -6.58
CA LYS A 102 21.13 15.60 -5.95
C LYS A 102 21.37 14.73 -4.70
N PRO A 103 22.55 14.10 -4.57
CA PRO A 103 22.82 13.09 -3.53
C PRO A 103 22.59 13.54 -2.09
N SER A 104 22.33 14.79 -1.85
CA SER A 104 22.17 15.39 -0.52
C SER A 104 20.84 16.09 -0.32
N SER A 105 19.81 15.83 -1.14
CA SER A 105 18.57 16.64 -1.05
C SER A 105 17.86 16.47 0.29
N LEU A 106 17.78 15.26 0.86
CA LEU A 106 17.25 15.05 2.20
C LEU A 106 18.17 15.70 3.26
N LEU A 107 19.45 15.39 3.25
CA LEU A 107 20.43 15.90 4.19
C LEU A 107 20.56 17.43 4.14
N TYR A 108 20.41 18.02 2.94
CA TYR A 108 20.42 19.47 2.78
C TYR A 108 19.19 20.13 3.38
N SER A 109 18.04 19.48 3.33
CA SER A 109 16.78 19.97 3.90
C SER A 109 16.72 19.85 5.41
N LEU A 110 17.50 18.90 5.99
CA LEU A 110 17.59 18.71 7.43
C LEU A 110 18.55 19.76 8.01
N ASN A 111 18.00 20.75 8.68
CA ASN A 111 18.79 21.74 9.40
C ASN A 111 19.65 21.05 10.45
N SER A 112 20.95 21.38 10.46
CA SER A 112 21.96 20.86 11.39
C SER A 112 21.83 21.39 12.85
N PHE A 113 20.69 21.97 13.22
CA PHE A 113 20.42 22.27 14.61
C PHE A 113 20.19 20.99 15.37
N HIS A 114 21.16 20.67 16.23
CA HIS A 114 21.25 19.45 17.03
C HIS A 114 20.11 19.33 18.06
N LYS A 115 18.90 19.07 17.56
CA LYS A 115 17.85 18.52 18.42
C LYS A 115 18.11 17.02 18.54
N PRO A 116 18.15 16.45 19.75
CA PRO A 116 18.32 14.99 19.89
C PRO A 116 17.10 14.21 19.39
N ILE A 117 15.92 14.85 19.39
CA ILE A 117 14.66 14.26 18.98
C ILE A 117 14.11 15.05 17.80
N VAL A 118 13.71 14.35 16.75
CA VAL A 118 13.01 14.93 15.58
C VAL A 118 11.62 14.32 15.44
N LYS A 119 10.64 15.17 15.12
CA LYS A 119 9.25 14.78 14.84
C LYS A 119 8.95 15.04 13.37
N VAL A 120 8.54 14.01 12.67
CA VAL A 120 8.24 14.07 11.23
C VAL A 120 6.82 13.60 10.96
N ALA A 121 6.05 14.41 10.23
CA ALA A 121 4.72 14.08 9.77
C ALA A 121 4.73 13.67 8.29
N LEU A 122 4.25 12.48 7.97
CA LEU A 122 3.95 12.08 6.60
C LEU A 122 2.47 12.40 6.31
N ILE A 123 2.20 13.23 5.33
CA ILE A 123 0.85 13.70 4.99
C ILE A 123 0.37 13.00 3.72
N GLY A 124 -0.42 11.96 3.87
CA GLY A 124 -0.88 11.07 2.80
C GLY A 124 -0.25 9.68 2.87
N SER A 125 -0.92 8.70 2.26
CA SER A 125 -0.46 7.31 2.16
C SER A 125 0.67 7.15 1.15
N LEU A 126 1.46 6.10 1.30
CA LEU A 126 2.45 5.67 0.31
C LEU A 126 1.78 4.70 -0.69
N GLY A 127 1.03 5.27 -1.62
CA GLY A 127 0.24 4.50 -2.56
C GLY A 127 -1.22 4.30 -2.12
N SER A 128 -2.03 3.72 -3.01
CA SER A 128 -3.49 3.63 -2.86
C SER A 128 -4.01 2.21 -2.66
N THR A 129 -3.18 1.19 -2.87
CA THR A 129 -3.54 -0.22 -2.70
C THR A 129 -2.73 -0.86 -1.57
N ILE A 130 -3.21 -2.02 -1.08
CA ILE A 130 -2.46 -2.85 -0.12
C ILE A 130 -1.05 -3.15 -0.65
N SER A 131 -0.96 -3.53 -1.92
CA SER A 131 0.30 -3.83 -2.60
C SER A 131 1.25 -2.64 -2.59
N ASP A 132 0.77 -1.46 -2.98
CA ASP A 132 1.58 -0.24 -3.03
C ASP A 132 2.09 0.13 -1.63
N MET A 133 1.21 0.11 -0.62
CA MET A 133 1.59 0.43 0.75
C MET A 133 2.68 -0.51 1.28
N ILE A 134 2.51 -1.84 1.11
CA ILE A 134 3.48 -2.84 1.59
C ILE A 134 4.82 -2.70 0.86
N SER A 135 4.80 -2.59 -0.48
CA SER A 135 6.04 -2.43 -1.25
C SER A 135 6.80 -1.15 -0.89
N SER A 136 6.08 -0.08 -0.56
CA SER A 136 6.68 1.21 -0.19
C SER A 136 7.31 1.23 1.21
N MET A 137 7.02 0.23 2.06
CA MET A 137 7.59 0.17 3.42
C MET A 137 9.12 0.08 3.40
N ALA A 138 9.71 -0.53 2.38
CA ALA A 138 11.15 -0.55 2.19
C ALA A 138 11.75 0.87 2.10
N ALA A 139 11.13 1.74 1.29
CA ALA A 139 11.56 3.12 1.16
C ALA A 139 11.35 3.91 2.46
N LEU A 140 10.23 3.69 3.15
CA LEU A 140 9.91 4.36 4.40
C LEU A 140 10.88 3.95 5.52
N ARG A 141 11.25 2.67 5.59
CA ARG A 141 12.26 2.18 6.54
C ARG A 141 13.62 2.84 6.28
N ILE A 142 14.06 2.88 5.02
CA ILE A 142 15.32 3.52 4.64
C ILE A 142 15.28 5.01 4.99
N PHE A 143 14.17 5.70 4.74
CA PHE A 143 13.99 7.10 5.14
C PHE A 143 14.12 7.29 6.66
N TYR A 144 13.50 6.41 7.45
CA TYR A 144 13.64 6.42 8.89
C TYR A 144 15.10 6.17 9.34
N GLU A 145 15.81 5.22 8.71
CA GLU A 145 17.22 4.93 8.99
C GLU A 145 18.11 6.15 8.70
N GLU A 146 17.88 6.85 7.58
CA GLU A 146 18.62 8.08 7.26
C GLU A 146 18.40 9.20 8.30
N LEU A 147 17.17 9.34 8.79
CA LEU A 147 16.90 10.27 9.91
C LEU A 147 17.60 9.83 11.20
N LYS A 148 17.63 8.53 11.49
CA LYS A 148 18.32 7.95 12.66
C LYS A 148 19.84 8.12 12.63
N ASN A 149 20.43 8.27 11.45
CA ASN A 149 21.86 8.59 11.32
C ASN A 149 22.19 10.01 11.83
N ILE A 150 21.19 10.91 11.89
CA ILE A 150 21.35 12.31 12.29
C ILE A 150 20.82 12.57 13.70
N TYR A 151 19.68 11.96 14.03
CA TYR A 151 18.95 12.20 15.28
C TYR A 151 18.98 10.97 16.19
N SER A 152 19.15 11.18 17.49
CA SER A 152 19.13 10.09 18.48
C SER A 152 17.75 9.43 18.62
N LYS A 153 16.68 10.21 18.44
CA LYS A 153 15.29 9.72 18.41
C LYS A 153 14.52 10.34 17.26
N VAL A 154 13.79 9.50 16.53
CA VAL A 154 12.87 9.90 15.45
C VAL A 154 11.46 9.49 15.84
N GLU A 155 10.53 10.44 15.88
CA GLU A 155 9.09 10.22 16.03
C GLU A 155 8.47 10.46 14.65
N LEU A 156 8.12 9.37 13.96
CA LEU A 156 7.56 9.38 12.62
C LEU A 156 6.08 9.03 12.68
N ASP A 157 5.23 9.98 12.39
CA ASP A 157 3.78 9.83 12.33
C ASP A 157 3.28 9.90 10.89
N ILE A 158 2.26 9.11 10.56
CA ILE A 158 1.63 9.16 9.25
C ILE A 158 0.15 9.53 9.36
N PHE A 159 -0.28 10.44 8.51
CA PHE A 159 -1.67 10.91 8.42
C PHE A 159 -2.27 10.43 7.10
N ILE A 160 -3.27 9.57 7.19
CA ILE A 160 -3.87 8.93 6.02
C ILE A 160 -5.34 9.32 5.85
N LYS A 161 -5.82 9.24 4.61
CA LYS A 161 -7.21 9.56 4.26
C LYS A 161 -8.19 8.71 5.07
N ALA A 162 -9.10 9.38 5.75
CA ALA A 162 -10.12 8.75 6.60
C ALA A 162 -11.54 9.12 6.20
N SER A 163 -11.75 10.35 5.74
CA SER A 163 -13.05 10.85 5.31
C SER A 163 -13.51 10.08 4.08
N ASN A 164 -14.75 9.55 4.12
CA ASN A 164 -15.32 8.73 3.04
C ASN A 164 -14.44 7.53 2.62
N ASN A 165 -13.56 7.05 3.50
CA ASN A 165 -12.69 5.92 3.25
C ASN A 165 -13.15 4.69 4.04
N SER A 166 -13.85 3.77 3.38
CA SER A 166 -14.26 2.48 3.97
C SER A 166 -13.08 1.59 4.37
N TYR A 167 -11.88 1.87 3.86
CA TYR A 167 -10.66 1.08 4.09
C TYR A 167 -9.71 1.72 5.12
N TYR A 168 -10.09 2.82 5.78
CA TYR A 168 -9.19 3.51 6.73
C TYR A 168 -8.63 2.57 7.80
N LYS A 169 -9.49 1.73 8.43
CA LYS A 169 -9.04 0.78 9.45
C LYS A 169 -8.02 -0.22 8.89
N ARG A 170 -8.25 -0.75 7.69
CA ARG A 170 -7.35 -1.66 6.99
C ARG A 170 -5.99 -1.00 6.72
N ASP A 171 -6.00 0.20 6.14
CA ASP A 171 -4.79 0.92 5.76
C ASP A 171 -3.97 1.32 7.00
N LYS A 172 -4.65 1.71 8.07
CA LYS A 172 -4.04 1.97 9.37
C LYS A 172 -3.31 0.73 9.90
N SER A 173 -3.96 -0.43 9.92
CA SER A 173 -3.34 -1.68 10.39
C SER A 173 -2.09 -2.06 9.60
N ILE A 174 -2.04 -1.79 8.29
CA ILE A 174 -0.85 -2.04 7.47
C ILE A 174 0.33 -1.19 7.95
N TYR A 175 0.14 0.11 8.19
CA TYR A 175 1.21 0.98 8.69
C TYR A 175 1.61 0.66 10.12
N GLU A 176 0.68 0.24 10.98
CA GLU A 176 0.94 -0.16 12.37
C GLU A 176 1.77 -1.46 12.48
N THR A 177 1.96 -2.20 11.39
CA THR A 177 2.95 -3.31 11.34
C THR A 177 4.39 -2.82 11.48
N GLN A 178 4.66 -1.53 11.28
CA GLN A 178 6.01 -0.97 11.28
C GLN A 178 6.39 -0.42 12.64
N LYS A 179 7.38 -1.04 13.30
CA LYS A 179 7.86 -0.63 14.65
C LYS A 179 8.45 0.79 14.70
N TYR A 180 8.84 1.34 13.57
CA TYR A 180 9.42 2.69 13.47
C TYR A 180 8.36 3.78 13.21
N ILE A 181 7.11 3.43 12.93
CA ILE A 181 6.01 4.39 12.90
C ILE A 181 5.51 4.59 14.32
N ASN A 182 5.54 5.84 14.80
CA ASN A 182 5.11 6.19 16.15
C ASN A 182 3.58 6.24 16.26
N GLY A 183 2.88 6.70 15.21
CA GLY A 183 1.43 6.73 15.16
C GLY A 183 0.85 6.86 13.75
N VAL A 184 -0.37 6.34 13.58
CA VAL A 184 -1.16 6.47 12.35
C VAL A 184 -2.46 7.20 12.66
N TYR A 185 -2.65 8.35 12.01
CA TYR A 185 -3.74 9.27 12.32
C TYR A 185 -4.58 9.58 11.10
N PRO A 186 -5.86 9.97 11.29
CA PRO A 186 -6.71 10.39 10.19
C PRO A 186 -6.36 11.82 9.72
N LEU A 187 -6.47 12.04 8.41
CA LEU A 187 -6.61 13.38 7.84
C LEU A 187 -8.03 13.92 8.14
N ALA A 188 -8.28 15.23 8.25
CA ALA A 188 -7.33 16.32 8.10
C ALA A 188 -6.68 16.68 9.44
N ILE A 189 -5.48 17.26 9.35
CA ILE A 189 -4.70 17.68 10.53
C ILE A 189 -5.08 19.15 10.86
N ASN A 190 -5.34 19.48 12.11
CA ASN A 190 -5.45 20.87 12.49
C ASN A 190 -4.07 21.55 12.60
N SER A 191 -4.05 22.86 12.40
CA SER A 191 -2.80 23.64 12.38
C SER A 191 -2.01 23.55 13.68
N LYS A 192 -2.65 23.49 14.83
CA LYS A 192 -1.98 23.33 16.13
C LYS A 192 -1.26 21.97 16.25
N THR A 193 -1.83 20.93 15.63
CA THR A 193 -1.20 19.59 15.63
C THR A 193 0.01 19.58 14.72
N ILE A 194 -0.07 20.11 13.49
CA ILE A 194 1.06 20.08 12.56
C ILE A 194 2.24 20.94 13.07
N CYS A 195 1.99 22.04 13.76
CA CYS A 195 3.03 22.89 14.36
C CYS A 195 3.81 22.20 15.51
N LYS A 196 3.45 20.98 15.91
CA LYS A 196 4.24 20.17 16.87
C LYS A 196 5.35 19.36 16.21
N TYR A 197 5.36 19.29 14.88
CA TYR A 197 6.38 18.58 14.09
C TYR A 197 7.50 19.54 13.68
N ASP A 198 8.67 18.99 13.50
CA ASP A 198 9.84 19.74 13.00
C ASP A 198 9.83 19.74 11.46
N TYR A 199 9.45 18.61 10.88
CA TYR A 199 9.39 18.39 9.44
C TYR A 199 8.09 17.72 9.01
N PHE A 200 7.75 17.90 7.74
CA PHE A 200 6.71 17.09 7.09
C PHE A 200 7.13 16.68 5.68
N VAL A 201 6.54 15.58 5.20
CA VAL A 201 6.61 15.13 3.81
C VAL A 201 5.21 15.17 3.23
N ASP A 202 5.04 15.87 2.10
CA ASP A 202 3.77 15.93 1.38
C ASP A 202 3.64 14.75 0.42
N ASN A 203 2.90 13.71 0.82
CA ASN A 203 2.59 12.53 0.02
C ASN A 203 1.23 12.64 -0.70
N SER A 204 0.72 13.85 -0.91
CA SER A 204 -0.55 14.06 -1.63
C SER A 204 -0.49 13.60 -3.09
N VAL A 205 0.70 13.43 -3.64
CA VAL A 205 0.93 12.88 -4.97
C VAL A 205 1.47 11.45 -4.85
N ASP A 206 0.76 10.50 -5.46
CA ASP A 206 1.22 9.11 -5.57
C ASP A 206 2.32 9.01 -6.63
N ILE A 207 3.56 9.21 -6.19
CA ILE A 207 4.75 9.25 -7.03
C ILE A 207 4.95 7.94 -7.79
N SER A 208 4.52 6.81 -7.25
CA SER A 208 4.68 5.50 -7.87
C SER A 208 3.91 5.35 -9.19
N LYS A 209 2.87 6.15 -9.38
CA LYS A 209 2.07 6.17 -10.62
C LYS A 209 2.60 7.14 -11.67
N MET A 210 3.56 7.96 -11.31
CA MET A 210 4.11 9.00 -12.18
C MET A 210 5.45 8.61 -12.78
N LEU A 211 6.19 7.75 -12.09
CA LEU A 211 7.52 7.35 -12.46
C LEU A 211 7.49 5.93 -13.03
N ASP A 212 8.15 5.76 -14.17
CA ASP A 212 8.34 4.44 -14.80
C ASP A 212 9.58 3.74 -14.21
N ILE A 213 9.62 3.65 -12.89
CA ILE A 213 10.67 2.98 -12.12
C ILE A 213 10.04 2.14 -11.00
N ASN A 214 10.85 1.31 -10.33
CA ASN A 214 10.39 0.53 -9.19
C ASN A 214 9.78 1.41 -8.10
N ILE A 215 8.69 0.96 -7.48
CA ILE A 215 7.94 1.71 -6.46
C ILE A 215 8.82 2.13 -5.27
N VAL A 216 9.76 1.28 -4.84
CA VAL A 216 10.71 1.60 -3.75
C VAL A 216 11.61 2.76 -4.17
N ASP A 217 12.14 2.72 -5.40
CA ASP A 217 12.98 3.77 -5.95
C ASP A 217 12.23 5.09 -6.10
N ALA A 218 10.96 5.03 -6.52
CA ALA A 218 10.09 6.19 -6.62
C ALA A 218 9.88 6.89 -5.28
N TRP A 219 9.60 6.13 -4.22
CA TRP A 219 9.42 6.70 -2.89
C TRP A 219 10.73 7.17 -2.25
N LEU A 220 11.86 6.47 -2.49
CA LEU A 220 13.19 6.98 -2.08
C LEU A 220 13.47 8.33 -2.73
N TYR A 221 13.18 8.45 -4.04
CA TYR A 221 13.27 9.72 -4.75
C TYR A 221 12.41 10.80 -4.09
N LYS A 222 11.14 10.51 -3.80
CA LYS A 222 10.23 11.43 -3.12
C LYS A 222 10.79 11.92 -1.78
N PHE A 223 11.41 11.04 -1.02
CA PHE A 223 12.06 11.39 0.25
C PHE A 223 13.38 12.15 0.09
N GLY A 224 13.83 12.42 -1.13
CA GLY A 224 15.09 13.11 -1.40
C GLY A 224 16.33 12.24 -1.19
N ILE A 225 16.18 10.92 -1.30
CA ILE A 225 17.24 9.94 -1.15
C ILE A 225 17.68 9.46 -2.54
N ASP A 226 18.97 9.48 -2.82
CA ASP A 226 19.54 8.94 -4.05
C ASP A 226 19.41 7.41 -4.07
N TYR A 227 18.31 6.93 -4.65
CA TYR A 227 17.99 5.51 -4.70
C TYR A 227 19.05 4.66 -5.41
N LYS A 228 19.87 5.27 -6.32
CA LYS A 228 20.94 4.57 -7.03
C LYS A 228 22.10 4.21 -6.10
N LYS A 229 22.26 4.93 -4.98
CA LYS A 229 23.28 4.64 -3.94
C LYS A 229 22.83 3.66 -2.89
N ILE A 230 21.53 3.38 -2.82
CA ILE A 230 21.01 2.40 -1.87
C ILE A 230 21.19 0.98 -2.44
N PRO A 231 21.93 0.10 -1.75
CA PRO A 231 22.11 -1.28 -2.19
C PRO A 231 20.76 -2.02 -2.32
N SER A 232 20.63 -2.84 -3.35
CA SER A 232 19.41 -3.67 -3.57
C SER A 232 19.08 -4.54 -2.36
N SER A 233 20.08 -5.04 -1.65
CA SER A 233 19.92 -5.83 -0.43
C SER A 233 19.25 -5.09 0.73
N LYS A 234 19.17 -3.75 0.68
CA LYS A 234 18.42 -2.94 1.67
C LYS A 234 17.00 -2.62 1.24
N LYS A 235 16.61 -2.92 -0.02
CA LYS A 235 15.33 -2.52 -0.58
C LYS A 235 14.26 -3.62 -0.44
N TYR A 236 14.13 -4.18 0.75
CA TYR A 236 13.14 -5.19 1.11
C TYR A 236 12.10 -4.62 2.08
N SER A 237 10.89 -5.14 2.01
CA SER A 237 9.81 -4.80 2.94
C SER A 237 9.82 -5.75 4.14
N GLU A 238 9.29 -5.29 5.27
CA GLU A 238 9.08 -6.07 6.48
C GLU A 238 7.67 -5.82 7.02
N LEU A 239 7.07 -6.83 7.61
CA LEU A 239 5.79 -6.72 8.31
C LEU A 239 5.88 -7.41 9.66
N ASN A 240 5.21 -6.86 10.67
CA ASN A 240 5.13 -7.45 12.00
C ASN A 240 3.66 -7.78 12.36
N CYS A 241 3.43 -9.02 12.77
CA CYS A 241 2.11 -9.54 13.13
C CYS A 241 1.88 -9.69 14.64
N GLU A 242 2.82 -9.24 15.49
CA GLU A 242 2.79 -9.53 16.94
C GLU A 242 1.53 -9.03 17.65
N HIS A 243 0.88 -8.00 17.12
CA HIS A 243 -0.26 -7.34 17.76
C HIS A 243 -1.60 -7.57 17.04
N PHE A 244 -1.66 -8.53 16.11
CA PHE A 244 -2.86 -8.76 15.33
C PHE A 244 -3.99 -9.41 16.16
N GLU A 245 -5.19 -8.85 16.03
CA GLU A 245 -6.43 -9.44 16.53
C GLU A 245 -7.02 -10.33 15.43
N LEU A 246 -6.76 -11.62 15.51
CA LEU A 246 -7.19 -12.58 14.51
C LEU A 246 -8.66 -13.02 14.68
N SER A 247 -9.31 -13.33 13.58
CA SER A 247 -10.63 -13.96 13.56
C SER A 247 -10.64 -15.26 14.38
N LYS A 248 -11.71 -15.43 15.16
CA LYS A 248 -11.85 -16.58 16.07
C LYS A 248 -11.63 -17.92 15.35
N GLY A 249 -10.69 -18.71 15.86
CA GLY A 249 -10.38 -20.04 15.37
C GLY A 249 -9.40 -20.07 14.18
N LEU A 250 -8.98 -18.93 13.62
CA LEU A 250 -8.03 -18.91 12.50
C LEU A 250 -6.68 -19.52 12.87
N SER A 251 -6.07 -19.09 13.98
CA SER A 251 -4.78 -19.62 14.43
C SER A 251 -4.83 -21.13 14.66
N GLN A 252 -5.93 -21.64 15.27
CA GLN A 252 -6.10 -23.08 15.46
C GLN A 252 -6.19 -23.83 14.12
N LYS A 253 -6.90 -23.28 13.13
CA LYS A 253 -6.99 -23.87 11.79
C LYS A 253 -5.62 -23.99 11.11
N ILE A 254 -4.78 -22.97 11.24
CA ILE A 254 -3.40 -22.98 10.71
C ILE A 254 -2.54 -24.00 11.47
N ILE A 255 -2.61 -24.05 12.78
CA ILE A 255 -1.89 -25.04 13.61
C ILE A 255 -2.29 -26.48 13.20
N ASP A 256 -3.57 -26.76 13.04
CA ASP A 256 -4.06 -28.07 12.66
C ASP A 256 -3.69 -28.44 11.22
N ALA A 257 -3.65 -27.46 10.30
CA ALA A 257 -3.16 -27.66 8.96
C ALA A 257 -1.65 -28.02 8.95
N LYS A 258 -0.83 -27.32 9.73
CA LYS A 258 0.64 -27.61 9.86
C LYS A 258 0.96 -29.00 10.40
N LYS A 259 0.08 -29.60 11.21
CA LYS A 259 0.23 -31.00 11.68
C LYS A 259 0.06 -32.02 10.54
N ARG A 260 -0.60 -31.64 9.44
CA ARG A 260 -0.92 -32.51 8.30
C ARG A 260 0.14 -32.47 7.20
N GLY A 261 0.91 -31.39 7.10
CA GLY A 261 1.95 -31.22 6.08
C GLY A 261 2.46 -29.78 6.00
N LYS A 262 3.34 -29.52 5.03
CA LYS A 262 3.77 -28.18 4.68
C LYS A 262 2.60 -27.40 4.09
N LEU A 263 2.55 -26.08 4.33
CA LEU A 263 1.46 -25.25 3.85
C LEU A 263 1.84 -24.53 2.54
N LEU A 264 1.01 -24.70 1.52
CA LEU A 264 1.13 -24.02 0.24
C LEU A 264 -0.10 -23.15 -0.01
N LEU A 265 0.07 -21.82 -0.02
CA LEU A 265 -1.00 -20.92 -0.43
C LEU A 265 -1.12 -20.87 -1.96
N PHE A 266 -2.33 -21.06 -2.46
CA PHE A 266 -2.70 -20.72 -3.83
C PHE A 266 -3.66 -19.54 -3.85
N HIS A 267 -3.20 -18.38 -4.39
CA HIS A 267 -3.96 -17.13 -4.41
C HIS A 267 -4.04 -16.54 -5.82
N PRO A 268 -4.99 -17.00 -6.66
CA PRO A 268 -5.02 -16.72 -8.10
C PRO A 268 -5.65 -15.39 -8.48
N TYR A 269 -6.41 -14.72 -7.58
CA TYR A 269 -7.23 -13.57 -7.94
C TYR A 269 -6.71 -12.28 -7.33
N SER A 270 -6.64 -11.25 -8.17
CA SER A 270 -6.36 -9.85 -7.79
C SER A 270 -7.67 -9.05 -7.77
N ALA A 271 -7.68 -7.93 -7.07
CA ALA A 271 -8.74 -6.92 -7.21
C ALA A 271 -8.87 -6.39 -8.66
N THR A 272 -7.85 -6.60 -9.48
CA THR A 272 -7.80 -6.20 -10.89
C THR A 272 -7.88 -7.44 -11.77
N ILE A 273 -8.91 -7.57 -12.59
CA ILE A 273 -9.16 -8.74 -13.46
C ILE A 273 -7.95 -9.05 -14.35
N ASN A 274 -7.33 -8.04 -14.94
CA ASN A 274 -6.15 -8.23 -15.82
C ASN A 274 -4.91 -8.75 -15.12
N LYS A 275 -4.85 -8.77 -13.81
CA LYS A 275 -3.76 -9.37 -13.02
C LYS A 275 -4.14 -10.72 -12.43
N SER A 276 -5.39 -11.16 -12.60
CA SER A 276 -5.88 -12.43 -12.07
C SER A 276 -5.64 -13.59 -13.03
N ILE A 277 -5.49 -14.79 -12.50
CA ILE A 277 -5.55 -16.04 -13.27
C ILE A 277 -7.01 -16.25 -13.68
N PRO A 278 -7.33 -16.58 -14.94
CA PRO A 278 -8.72 -16.86 -15.35
C PRO A 278 -9.29 -18.05 -14.55
N GLN A 279 -10.59 -17.97 -14.21
CA GLN A 279 -11.20 -18.89 -13.24
C GLN A 279 -11.08 -20.37 -13.63
N ASN A 280 -11.27 -20.73 -14.88
CA ASN A 280 -11.13 -22.12 -15.33
C ASN A 280 -9.71 -22.64 -15.13
N PHE A 281 -8.68 -21.86 -15.44
CA PHE A 281 -7.28 -22.23 -15.21
C PHE A 281 -6.91 -22.23 -13.73
N ALA A 282 -7.46 -21.34 -12.93
CA ALA A 282 -7.29 -21.38 -11.48
C ALA A 282 -7.84 -22.69 -10.88
N ILE A 283 -9.01 -23.16 -11.37
CA ILE A 283 -9.58 -24.45 -10.96
C ILE A 283 -8.70 -25.62 -11.40
N GLU A 284 -8.20 -25.61 -12.65
CA GLU A 284 -7.32 -26.66 -13.18
C GLU A 284 -5.99 -26.72 -12.40
N ILE A 285 -5.37 -25.57 -12.13
CA ILE A 285 -4.15 -25.48 -11.34
C ILE A 285 -4.40 -26.00 -9.93
N LEU A 286 -5.48 -25.55 -9.25
CA LEU A 286 -5.79 -26.00 -7.90
C LEU A 286 -5.95 -27.52 -7.83
N LYS A 287 -6.69 -28.13 -8.77
CA LYS A 287 -6.83 -29.59 -8.85
C LYS A 287 -5.49 -30.27 -9.06
N GLY A 288 -4.68 -29.76 -9.99
CA GLY A 288 -3.36 -30.32 -10.25
C GLY A 288 -2.39 -30.22 -9.06
N LEU A 289 -2.47 -29.13 -8.26
CA LEU A 289 -1.70 -29.02 -7.02
C LEU A 289 -2.15 -30.03 -5.97
N ILE A 290 -3.46 -30.21 -5.80
CA ILE A 290 -4.03 -31.19 -4.87
C ILE A 290 -3.63 -32.61 -5.24
N ASP A 291 -3.65 -32.95 -6.54
CA ASP A 291 -3.40 -34.29 -7.03
C ASP A 291 -1.91 -34.67 -7.04
N LYS A 292 -0.99 -33.68 -7.09
CA LYS A 292 0.45 -33.94 -7.29
C LYS A 292 1.35 -33.57 -6.12
N LEU A 293 0.84 -32.86 -5.12
CA LEU A 293 1.63 -32.38 -3.97
C LEU A 293 1.14 -33.01 -2.66
N ASP A 294 1.41 -34.30 -2.48
CA ASP A 294 0.97 -35.08 -1.31
C ASP A 294 1.58 -34.56 0.03
N ASP A 295 2.79 -33.98 -0.01
CA ASP A 295 3.47 -33.43 1.18
C ASP A 295 2.95 -32.06 1.61
N TYR A 296 2.03 -31.47 0.82
CA TYR A 296 1.50 -30.15 1.09
C TYR A 296 0.00 -30.17 1.41
N VAL A 297 -0.38 -29.33 2.33
CA VAL A 297 -1.78 -28.90 2.50
C VAL A 297 -1.96 -27.61 1.69
N ILE A 298 -2.79 -27.69 0.67
CA ILE A 298 -3.09 -26.55 -0.20
C ILE A 298 -4.09 -25.65 0.48
N ILE A 299 -3.75 -24.38 0.64
CA ILE A 299 -4.57 -23.36 1.29
C ILE A 299 -5.07 -22.37 0.25
N THR A 300 -6.33 -21.95 0.34
CA THR A 300 -6.86 -20.78 -0.37
C THR A 300 -7.50 -19.79 0.58
N THR A 301 -7.45 -18.51 0.27
CA THR A 301 -8.09 -17.42 1.03
C THR A 301 -9.28 -16.81 0.29
N LEU A 302 -9.55 -17.32 -0.90
CA LEU A 302 -10.69 -16.99 -1.74
C LEU A 302 -11.34 -18.28 -2.21
N LEU A 303 -12.65 -18.32 -2.23
CA LEU A 303 -13.38 -19.49 -2.76
C LEU A 303 -13.16 -19.60 -4.27
N ILE A 304 -12.48 -20.66 -4.72
CA ILE A 304 -12.17 -20.91 -6.13
C ILE A 304 -13.26 -21.77 -6.77
N ASP A 305 -13.55 -22.92 -6.18
CA ASP A 305 -14.65 -23.81 -6.60
C ASP A 305 -15.21 -24.55 -5.35
N PRO A 306 -16.51 -24.33 -5.02
CA PRO A 306 -17.13 -24.97 -3.85
C PRO A 306 -17.26 -26.51 -3.95
N LYS A 307 -17.04 -27.08 -5.13
CA LYS A 307 -17.13 -28.53 -5.38
C LYS A 307 -15.84 -29.25 -5.05
N ILE A 308 -14.70 -28.54 -4.94
CA ILE A 308 -13.41 -29.16 -4.63
C ILE A 308 -13.38 -29.50 -3.15
N LYS A 309 -13.18 -30.79 -2.86
CA LYS A 309 -12.98 -31.30 -1.50
C LYS A 309 -11.87 -32.32 -1.55
N SER A 310 -10.89 -32.18 -0.67
CA SER A 310 -9.77 -33.12 -0.52
C SER A 310 -9.20 -33.03 0.88
N ASP A 311 -8.58 -34.11 1.35
CA ASP A 311 -7.95 -34.14 2.65
C ASP A 311 -6.73 -33.22 2.74
N ASN A 312 -6.02 -32.98 1.63
CA ASN A 312 -4.90 -32.06 1.56
C ASN A 312 -5.30 -30.65 1.06
N TYR A 313 -6.59 -30.24 1.15
CA TYR A 313 -7.06 -28.92 0.76
C TYR A 313 -7.89 -28.26 1.87
N ILE A 314 -7.65 -26.98 2.11
CA ILE A 314 -8.40 -26.16 3.07
C ILE A 314 -8.72 -24.81 2.45
N ASP A 315 -10.02 -24.46 2.35
CA ASP A 315 -10.49 -23.12 2.04
C ASP A 315 -10.61 -22.31 3.33
N LEU A 316 -9.81 -21.23 3.43
CA LEU A 316 -9.83 -20.26 4.54
C LEU A 316 -10.56 -18.96 4.17
N SER A 317 -11.34 -18.92 3.09
CA SER A 317 -12.06 -17.71 2.66
C SER A 317 -12.97 -17.13 3.73
N THR A 318 -13.59 -17.98 4.56
CA THR A 318 -14.47 -17.57 5.65
C THR A 318 -13.72 -17.07 6.90
N TYR A 319 -12.42 -17.30 7.00
CA TYR A 319 -11.53 -16.86 8.08
C TYR A 319 -10.69 -15.63 7.70
N SER A 320 -10.47 -15.38 6.42
CA SER A 320 -9.74 -14.21 5.90
C SER A 320 -10.67 -13.00 5.81
N LYS A 321 -11.09 -12.46 6.94
CA LYS A 321 -12.09 -11.38 7.04
C LYS A 321 -11.46 -10.00 7.12
N THR A 322 -10.26 -9.90 7.67
CA THR A 322 -9.53 -8.66 7.88
C THR A 322 -8.17 -8.72 7.18
N ILE A 323 -7.49 -7.60 7.08
CA ILE A 323 -6.13 -7.57 6.54
C ILE A 323 -5.16 -8.30 7.47
N GLU A 324 -5.38 -8.23 8.76
CA GLU A 324 -4.59 -8.91 9.78
C GLU A 324 -4.69 -10.44 9.61
N ASP A 325 -5.92 -10.96 9.41
CA ASP A 325 -6.13 -12.37 9.11
C ASP A 325 -5.38 -12.80 7.86
N PHE A 326 -5.48 -11.99 6.80
CA PHE A 326 -4.83 -12.30 5.52
C PHE A 326 -3.31 -12.29 5.62
N ILE A 327 -2.73 -11.26 6.27
CA ILE A 327 -1.29 -11.19 6.51
C ILE A 327 -0.83 -12.40 7.36
N TYR A 328 -1.57 -12.75 8.39
CA TYR A 328 -1.26 -13.91 9.24
C TYR A 328 -1.31 -15.23 8.48
N ILE A 329 -2.33 -15.42 7.62
CA ILE A 329 -2.40 -16.62 6.76
C ILE A 329 -1.18 -16.68 5.86
N VAL A 330 -0.88 -15.62 5.12
CA VAL A 330 0.25 -15.57 4.20
C VAL A 330 1.56 -15.83 4.93
N SER A 331 1.82 -15.15 6.06
CA SER A 331 3.04 -15.32 6.86
C SER A 331 3.23 -16.71 7.47
N SER A 332 2.16 -17.50 7.52
CA SER A 332 2.17 -18.86 8.07
C SER A 332 2.53 -19.95 7.06
N MET A 333 2.67 -19.60 5.78
CA MET A 333 2.91 -20.54 4.68
C MET A 333 4.39 -20.90 4.53
N ASP A 334 4.64 -22.11 4.04
CA ASP A 334 5.99 -22.56 3.66
C ASP A 334 6.33 -22.14 2.22
N LYS A 335 5.34 -22.14 1.33
CA LYS A 335 5.46 -21.67 -0.07
C LYS A 335 4.17 -21.02 -0.56
N ILE A 336 4.28 -20.23 -1.60
CA ILE A 336 3.13 -19.51 -2.18
C ILE A 336 3.15 -19.61 -3.71
N ILE A 337 1.98 -19.83 -4.29
CA ILE A 337 1.70 -19.63 -5.72
C ILE A 337 0.64 -18.57 -5.82
N THR A 338 0.93 -17.49 -6.51
CA THR A 338 0.00 -16.37 -6.61
C THR A 338 0.06 -15.71 -7.99
N ALA A 339 -1.01 -15.05 -8.38
CA ALA A 339 -0.96 -14.01 -9.40
C ALA A 339 -0.27 -12.76 -8.83
N TYR A 340 -0.13 -11.70 -9.60
CA TYR A 340 0.40 -10.43 -9.08
C TYR A 340 -0.63 -9.74 -8.17
N THR A 341 -0.58 -10.06 -6.89
CA THR A 341 -1.58 -9.68 -5.88
C THR A 341 -0.92 -9.21 -4.59
N SER A 342 -1.71 -8.74 -3.62
CA SER A 342 -1.21 -8.40 -2.28
C SER A 342 -0.53 -9.58 -1.56
N ALA A 343 -0.93 -10.83 -1.85
CA ALA A 343 -0.26 -12.01 -1.29
C ALA A 343 1.23 -12.07 -1.63
N LEU A 344 1.59 -11.68 -2.87
CA LEU A 344 2.98 -11.61 -3.33
C LEU A 344 3.82 -10.64 -2.49
N HIS A 345 3.30 -9.44 -2.26
CA HIS A 345 4.00 -8.38 -1.52
C HIS A 345 4.13 -8.71 -0.02
N ILE A 346 3.09 -9.33 0.54
CA ILE A 346 3.14 -9.83 1.92
C ILE A 346 4.15 -10.97 2.03
N ALA A 347 4.15 -11.91 1.08
CA ALA A 347 5.08 -13.03 1.06
C ALA A 347 6.55 -12.57 1.01
N ASP A 348 6.86 -11.58 0.16
CA ASP A 348 8.19 -10.99 0.08
C ASP A 348 8.62 -10.37 1.41
N ALA A 349 7.71 -9.65 2.09
CA ALA A 349 7.98 -9.05 3.39
C ALA A 349 8.28 -10.09 4.51
N PHE A 350 7.87 -11.34 4.34
CA PHE A 350 8.20 -12.46 5.22
C PHE A 350 9.25 -13.41 4.63
N MET A 351 9.85 -13.05 3.49
CA MET A 351 10.88 -13.86 2.80
C MET A 351 10.40 -15.29 2.46
N ILE A 352 9.11 -15.44 2.13
CA ILE A 352 8.51 -16.74 1.81
C ILE A 352 8.77 -17.07 0.34
N PRO A 353 9.28 -18.28 0.02
CA PRO A 353 9.42 -18.76 -1.34
C PRO A 353 8.11 -18.66 -2.12
N THR A 354 8.11 -17.85 -3.18
CA THR A 354 6.87 -17.47 -3.89
C THR A 354 7.03 -17.62 -5.39
N LEU A 355 6.09 -18.35 -6.01
CA LEU A 355 5.93 -18.40 -7.45
C LEU A 355 4.84 -17.41 -7.87
N CYS A 356 5.23 -16.37 -8.61
CA CYS A 356 4.31 -15.41 -9.21
C CYS A 356 3.98 -15.80 -10.64
N ILE A 357 2.70 -15.92 -10.98
CA ILE A 357 2.24 -16.06 -12.36
C ILE A 357 1.84 -14.68 -12.85
N ALA A 358 2.73 -14.04 -13.63
CA ALA A 358 2.57 -12.69 -14.12
C ALA A 358 1.99 -12.66 -15.55
N THR A 359 1.14 -11.67 -15.83
CA THR A 359 0.48 -11.48 -17.14
C THR A 359 0.80 -10.15 -17.80
N PHE A 360 1.68 -9.34 -17.21
CA PHE A 360 2.07 -8.01 -17.72
C PHE A 360 3.58 -7.95 -17.97
N LYS A 361 4.02 -7.11 -18.90
CA LYS A 361 5.40 -7.10 -19.39
C LYS A 361 6.41 -6.55 -18.38
N ASP A 362 6.00 -5.55 -17.58
CA ASP A 362 6.91 -4.82 -16.70
C ASP A 362 7.06 -5.46 -15.32
N TYR A 363 6.76 -6.79 -15.23
CA TYR A 363 6.87 -7.51 -13.96
C TYR A 363 8.31 -7.56 -13.42
N GLU A 364 9.31 -7.60 -14.29
CA GLU A 364 10.72 -7.65 -13.89
C GLU A 364 11.14 -6.40 -13.11
N GLU A 365 10.78 -5.20 -13.58
CA GLU A 365 11.06 -3.97 -12.84
C GLU A 365 10.24 -3.90 -11.55
N SER A 366 8.97 -4.33 -11.59
CA SER A 366 8.10 -4.36 -10.40
C SER A 366 8.62 -5.30 -9.31
N LEU A 367 9.24 -6.43 -9.68
CA LEU A 367 9.75 -7.46 -8.77
C LEU A 367 11.26 -7.41 -8.56
N LYS A 368 11.92 -6.36 -9.02
CA LYS A 368 13.38 -6.21 -9.03
C LYS A 368 14.08 -6.49 -7.70
N TYR A 369 13.42 -6.22 -6.59
CA TYR A 369 13.97 -6.37 -5.25
C TYR A 369 13.42 -7.59 -4.50
N TYR A 370 12.61 -8.46 -5.15
CA TYR A 370 11.97 -9.61 -4.56
C TYR A 370 12.86 -10.85 -4.68
N ASN A 371 13.72 -11.07 -3.66
CA ASN A 371 14.74 -12.11 -3.70
C ASN A 371 14.19 -13.53 -3.56
N TYR A 372 13.01 -13.69 -2.98
CA TYR A 372 12.35 -14.98 -2.73
C TYR A 372 11.22 -15.27 -3.72
N THR A 373 11.17 -14.52 -4.82
CA THR A 373 10.13 -14.67 -5.84
C THR A 373 10.71 -15.17 -7.15
N LYS A 374 10.09 -16.19 -7.71
CA LYS A 374 10.28 -16.62 -9.11
C LYS A 374 9.03 -16.34 -9.90
N THR A 375 9.17 -16.10 -11.19
CA THR A 375 8.04 -15.69 -12.03
C THR A 375 7.91 -16.60 -13.23
N ILE A 376 6.67 -17.05 -13.49
CA ILE A 376 6.26 -17.59 -14.77
C ILE A 376 5.47 -16.50 -15.49
N TYR A 377 5.97 -16.07 -16.64
CA TYR A 377 5.29 -15.06 -17.45
C TYR A 377 4.34 -15.74 -18.45
N VAL A 378 3.06 -15.44 -18.35
CA VAL A 378 2.03 -15.84 -19.31
C VAL A 378 1.64 -14.62 -20.13
N LYS A 379 2.03 -14.59 -21.39
CA LYS A 379 1.69 -13.49 -22.32
C LYS A 379 0.22 -13.58 -22.70
N ASP A 380 -0.65 -13.16 -21.81
CA ASP A 380 -2.10 -13.21 -22.04
C ASP A 380 -2.56 -12.01 -22.88
N SER A 381 -2.68 -12.19 -24.18
CA SER A 381 -3.10 -11.15 -25.12
C SER A 381 -4.54 -10.67 -24.88
N SER A 382 -5.37 -11.48 -24.22
CA SER A 382 -6.74 -11.11 -23.86
C SER A 382 -6.79 -9.98 -22.84
N LYS A 383 -5.74 -9.81 -22.02
CA LYS A 383 -5.65 -8.76 -20.98
C LYS A 383 -5.57 -7.34 -21.55
N ASN A 384 -5.22 -7.21 -22.82
CA ASN A 384 -5.18 -5.92 -23.54
C ASN A 384 -6.55 -5.52 -24.11
N LEU A 385 -7.55 -6.38 -24.03
CA LEU A 385 -8.87 -6.13 -24.56
C LEU A 385 -9.77 -5.42 -23.53
N SER A 386 -10.78 -4.70 -24.03
CA SER A 386 -11.77 -4.02 -23.18
C SER A 386 -12.51 -5.01 -22.27
N LYS A 387 -12.90 -4.57 -21.06
CA LYS A 387 -13.67 -5.37 -20.09
C LYS A 387 -14.93 -6.01 -20.70
N PHE A 388 -15.59 -5.35 -21.64
CA PHE A 388 -16.81 -5.84 -22.29
C PHE A 388 -16.59 -7.08 -23.17
N ILE A 389 -15.36 -7.35 -23.57
CA ILE A 389 -15.03 -8.51 -24.40
C ILE A 389 -14.94 -9.80 -23.55
N TYR A 390 -14.72 -9.68 -22.23
CA TYR A 390 -14.67 -10.83 -21.33
C TYR A 390 -16.03 -11.49 -21.07
N GLU A 391 -17.12 -10.78 -21.36
CA GLU A 391 -18.49 -11.28 -21.16
C GLU A 391 -19.02 -12.06 -22.38
N ASN A 392 -18.23 -12.09 -23.46
CA ASN A 392 -18.64 -12.79 -24.70
C ASN A 392 -17.95 -14.14 -24.82
N ASP A 393 -18.70 -15.23 -24.58
CA ASP A 393 -18.20 -16.62 -24.58
C ASP A 393 -17.51 -17.02 -25.88
N SER A 394 -17.96 -16.54 -27.02
CA SER A 394 -17.36 -16.85 -28.32
C SER A 394 -15.96 -16.28 -28.51
N LEU A 395 -15.64 -15.17 -27.81
CA LEU A 395 -14.33 -14.56 -27.82
C LEU A 395 -13.41 -15.17 -26.75
N THR A 396 -13.94 -15.87 -25.75
CA THR A 396 -13.19 -16.45 -24.67
C THR A 396 -12.27 -17.58 -25.13
N ILE A 397 -12.70 -18.35 -26.13
CA ILE A 397 -11.99 -19.55 -26.64
C ILE A 397 -10.62 -19.18 -27.21
N ASN A 398 -10.49 -18.07 -27.91
CA ASN A 398 -9.24 -17.65 -28.53
C ASN A 398 -8.33 -16.78 -27.62
N LYS A 399 -8.86 -16.35 -26.48
CA LYS A 399 -8.14 -15.41 -25.58
C LYS A 399 -7.16 -16.09 -24.65
N PHE A 400 -7.32 -17.36 -24.41
CA PHE A 400 -6.59 -18.09 -23.36
C PHE A 400 -5.66 -19.14 -23.94
N GLU A 401 -5.20 -18.99 -25.19
CA GLU A 401 -4.29 -19.94 -25.82
C GLU A 401 -2.94 -20.04 -25.11
N GLU A 402 -2.43 -18.91 -24.59
CA GLU A 402 -1.18 -18.91 -23.84
C GLU A 402 -1.32 -19.65 -22.51
N TRP A 403 -2.50 -19.57 -21.89
CA TRP A 403 -2.79 -20.27 -20.64
C TRP A 403 -2.82 -21.78 -20.81
N LYS A 404 -3.29 -22.30 -21.95
CA LYS A 404 -3.30 -23.73 -22.28
C LYS A 404 -1.90 -24.33 -22.39
N LYS A 405 -0.87 -23.49 -22.60
CA LYS A 405 0.53 -23.91 -22.67
C LYS A 405 1.15 -24.06 -21.29
N LEU A 406 0.60 -23.42 -20.26
CA LEU A 406 1.07 -23.51 -18.89
C LEU A 406 0.63 -24.84 -18.29
N LYS A 407 1.59 -25.73 -18.07
CA LYS A 407 1.34 -27.05 -17.48
C LYS A 407 1.58 -27.02 -15.97
N ILE A 408 0.85 -27.87 -15.25
CA ILE A 408 1.01 -27.98 -13.79
C ILE A 408 2.43 -28.45 -13.43
N GLU A 409 3.05 -29.29 -14.28
CA GLU A 409 4.42 -29.76 -14.11
C GLU A 409 5.43 -28.59 -14.13
N ASP A 410 5.24 -27.60 -14.99
CA ASP A 410 6.10 -26.41 -15.05
C ASP A 410 5.97 -25.56 -13.79
N ILE A 411 4.75 -25.44 -13.25
CA ILE A 411 4.48 -24.75 -11.99
C ILE A 411 5.20 -25.47 -10.83
N ILE A 412 5.02 -26.77 -10.70
CA ILE A 412 5.63 -27.59 -9.64
C ILE A 412 7.15 -27.55 -9.74
N LYS A 413 7.70 -27.80 -10.93
CA LYS A 413 9.14 -27.74 -11.17
C LYS A 413 9.75 -26.39 -10.77
N THR A 414 9.07 -25.29 -11.09
CA THR A 414 9.55 -23.95 -10.72
C THR A 414 9.46 -23.72 -9.21
N LEU A 415 8.43 -24.27 -8.55
CA LEU A 415 8.26 -24.20 -7.11
C LEU A 415 9.31 -25.01 -6.34
N GLU A 416 9.82 -26.12 -6.92
CA GLU A 416 10.86 -26.97 -6.32
C GLU A 416 12.26 -26.36 -6.34
N ILE A 417 12.50 -25.36 -7.19
CA ILE A 417 13.81 -24.69 -7.30
C ILE A 417 14.13 -23.82 -6.06
N PHE A 418 13.20 -23.62 -5.13
CA PHE A 418 13.41 -22.87 -3.88
C PHE A 418 14.03 -23.72 -2.77
#